data_5ada96d606e0986653ac4fa34475a804
#
_entry.id   5ada96d606e0986653ac4fa34475a804
#
_cell.length_a   1.000
_cell.length_b   1.000
_cell.length_c   1.000
_cell.angle_alpha   90.00
_cell.angle_beta   90.00
_cell.angle_gamma   90.00
#
_symmetry.space_group_name_H-M   'P 1'
#
loop_
_entity.id
_entity.type
_entity.pdbx_description
1 polymer ?
#
loop_
_entity_poly.entity_id
_entity_poly.type
_entity_poly.pdbx_seq_one_letter_code
_entity_poly.pdbx_strand_id
1 'polypeptide(L)'
;RKIDSIPIDILLLDNKLPGIDGIEVLEYIREKKYDIAVMMITSYASLDLAVKATTMGAHSFMPKPFTPQELRTAVEAITKNLFLRRMTTQMTEEGRQSQFQFLSVLSHELKSPINAIEGYLNIILEKQVGDSVDDYAVMLERCKERLRGMRALITDLIDLTKIEAGKKNRRITNVDLHEVTKSVIDTIEPLAKQKKVKIHADIPENCFIRADRNEMEIIISNLVSNAVKYNHDQGEVFIDISRSENSCSIVVEDTGIGISTEDQEKLFQDFVRIRTSETKNISGSGLGLSIARKIIDLYGGSVQVESTPGKGSRFTVTIPL
;
A
#
# COMPACT_ATOMS: atom_id res chain seq x y z
N ARG A 1 39.15 -21.05 2.80
CA ARG A 1 39.03 -20.85 4.28
C ARG A 1 38.70 -19.41 4.68
N LYS A 2 39.26 -18.35 4.03
CA LYS A 2 38.91 -16.95 4.37
C LYS A 2 37.58 -16.52 3.77
N ILE A 3 37.22 -17.02 2.62
CA ILE A 3 35.94 -16.71 1.94
C ILE A 3 34.75 -17.21 2.77
N ASP A 4 34.91 -18.30 3.52
CA ASP A 4 33.87 -18.90 4.35
C ASP A 4 33.67 -18.20 5.72
N SER A 5 34.64 -17.35 6.11
CA SER A 5 34.69 -16.77 7.46
C SER A 5 34.56 -15.26 7.53
N ILE A 6 34.66 -14.57 6.40
CA ILE A 6 34.64 -13.10 6.33
C ILE A 6 33.67 -12.67 5.23
N PRO A 7 32.77 -11.72 5.48
CA PRO A 7 31.92 -11.16 4.42
C PRO A 7 32.78 -10.39 3.43
N ILE A 8 32.80 -10.85 2.18
CA ILE A 8 33.59 -10.28 1.08
C ILE A 8 32.58 -9.87 -0.02
N ASP A 9 32.61 -8.61 -0.43
CA ASP A 9 31.80 -8.11 -1.54
C ASP A 9 32.52 -8.21 -2.88
N ILE A 10 33.82 -7.93 -2.89
CA ILE A 10 34.65 -7.93 -4.09
C ILE A 10 35.92 -8.75 -3.83
N LEU A 11 36.21 -9.66 -4.74
CA LEU A 11 37.46 -10.45 -4.72
C LEU A 11 38.32 -10.13 -5.96
N LEU A 12 39.54 -9.69 -5.70
CA LEU A 12 40.59 -9.58 -6.71
C LEU A 12 41.34 -10.89 -6.75
N LEU A 13 41.20 -11.66 -7.82
CA LEU A 13 41.66 -13.02 -7.93
C LEU A 13 42.77 -13.13 -9.02
N ASP A 14 43.99 -13.41 -8.60
CA ASP A 14 45.06 -13.73 -9.56
C ASP A 14 44.79 -15.08 -10.22
N ASN A 15 44.96 -15.16 -11.53
CA ASN A 15 44.81 -16.42 -12.26
C ASN A 15 45.86 -17.46 -11.84
N LYS A 16 47.08 -17.04 -11.54
CA LYS A 16 48.18 -17.94 -11.10
C LYS A 16 48.44 -17.75 -9.60
N LEU A 17 47.88 -18.64 -8.79
CA LEU A 17 48.14 -18.72 -7.36
C LEU A 17 49.06 -19.93 -7.07
N PRO A 18 49.91 -19.86 -6.02
CA PRO A 18 50.66 -21.03 -5.61
C PRO A 18 49.75 -22.17 -5.14
N GLY A 19 49.78 -23.28 -5.88
CA GLY A 19 49.06 -24.51 -5.49
C GLY A 19 47.62 -24.65 -5.93
N ILE A 20 46.98 -23.59 -6.47
CA ILE A 20 45.59 -23.63 -6.99
C ILE A 20 45.44 -22.65 -8.15
N ASP A 21 44.64 -23.01 -9.16
CA ASP A 21 44.31 -22.10 -10.26
C ASP A 21 43.21 -21.13 -9.84
N GLY A 22 43.31 -19.86 -10.28
CA GLY A 22 42.29 -18.85 -10.05
C GLY A 22 40.91 -19.25 -10.63
N ILE A 23 40.87 -20.01 -11.72
CA ILE A 23 39.64 -20.56 -12.29
C ILE A 23 38.98 -21.56 -11.33
N GLU A 24 39.72 -22.42 -10.65
CA GLU A 24 39.18 -23.36 -9.67
C GLU A 24 38.56 -22.62 -8.46
N VAL A 25 39.14 -21.51 -8.05
CA VAL A 25 38.56 -20.65 -6.99
C VAL A 25 37.25 -20.00 -7.45
N LEU A 26 37.18 -19.57 -8.71
CA LEU A 26 35.96 -19.00 -9.30
C LEU A 26 34.84 -20.05 -9.38
N GLU A 27 35.17 -21.29 -9.78
CA GLU A 27 34.24 -22.43 -9.78
C GLU A 27 33.68 -22.70 -8.38
N TYR A 28 34.55 -22.75 -7.38
CA TYR A 28 34.15 -22.93 -5.98
C TYR A 28 33.16 -21.84 -5.49
N ILE A 29 33.45 -20.56 -5.80
CA ILE A 29 32.58 -19.43 -5.44
C ILE A 29 31.20 -19.59 -6.08
N ARG A 30 31.14 -20.02 -7.35
CA ARG A 30 29.92 -20.25 -8.11
C ARG A 30 29.10 -21.44 -7.57
N GLU A 31 29.75 -22.58 -7.29
CA GLU A 31 29.10 -23.77 -6.71
C GLU A 31 28.48 -23.47 -5.35
N LYS A 32 29.17 -22.72 -4.52
CA LYS A 32 28.68 -22.29 -3.20
C LYS A 32 27.64 -21.14 -3.26
N LYS A 33 27.40 -20.58 -4.45
CA LYS A 33 26.47 -19.46 -4.68
C LYS A 33 26.76 -18.23 -3.80
N TYR A 34 28.05 -17.95 -3.53
CA TYR A 34 28.42 -16.74 -2.82
C TYR A 34 28.12 -15.50 -3.67
N ASP A 35 27.52 -14.46 -3.05
CA ASP A 35 27.27 -13.16 -3.71
C ASP A 35 28.52 -12.28 -3.65
N ILE A 36 29.58 -12.75 -4.30
CA ILE A 36 30.89 -12.09 -4.37
C ILE A 36 31.16 -11.68 -5.83
N ALA A 37 31.45 -10.41 -6.04
CA ALA A 37 31.91 -9.94 -7.36
C ALA A 37 33.40 -10.27 -7.54
N VAL A 38 33.71 -11.10 -8.51
CA VAL A 38 35.10 -11.53 -8.77
C VAL A 38 35.68 -10.74 -9.95
N MET A 39 36.86 -10.10 -9.73
CA MET A 39 37.71 -9.55 -10.78
C MET A 39 38.93 -10.43 -10.94
N MET A 40 39.05 -11.06 -12.11
CA MET A 40 40.25 -11.86 -12.46
C MET A 40 41.39 -10.95 -12.85
N ILE A 41 42.58 -11.18 -12.25
CA ILE A 41 43.81 -10.46 -12.56
C ILE A 41 44.77 -11.46 -13.21
N THR A 42 45.42 -11.13 -14.34
CA THR A 42 46.29 -12.06 -15.03
C THR A 42 47.43 -11.37 -15.76
N SER A 43 48.60 -12.03 -15.78
CA SER A 43 49.75 -11.63 -16.59
C SER A 43 49.61 -12.10 -18.05
N TYR A 44 48.68 -12.98 -18.39
CA TYR A 44 48.46 -13.55 -19.70
C TYR A 44 47.05 -13.24 -20.20
N ALA A 45 46.94 -12.12 -20.89
CA ALA A 45 45.64 -11.69 -21.47
C ALA A 45 45.40 -12.45 -22.80
N SER A 46 44.97 -13.72 -22.72
CA SER A 46 44.41 -14.39 -23.89
C SER A 46 42.92 -14.19 -23.94
N LEU A 47 42.36 -13.99 -25.16
CA LEU A 47 40.93 -13.86 -25.37
C LEU A 47 40.17 -15.08 -24.82
N ASP A 48 40.75 -16.27 -24.96
CA ASP A 48 40.17 -17.53 -24.48
C ASP A 48 40.02 -17.57 -22.96
N LEU A 49 41.00 -17.04 -22.21
CA LEU A 49 40.94 -16.97 -20.74
C LEU A 49 39.93 -15.98 -20.27
N ALA A 50 39.83 -14.81 -20.94
CA ALA A 50 38.84 -13.80 -20.63
C ALA A 50 37.40 -14.31 -20.87
N VAL A 51 37.17 -14.98 -22.01
CA VAL A 51 35.88 -15.62 -22.35
C VAL A 51 35.56 -16.71 -21.32
N LYS A 52 36.49 -17.58 -20.98
CA LYS A 52 36.29 -18.65 -20.00
C LYS A 52 35.95 -18.09 -18.63
N ALA A 53 36.70 -17.12 -18.13
CA ALA A 53 36.44 -16.49 -16.83
C ALA A 53 35.07 -15.81 -16.79
N THR A 54 34.69 -15.08 -17.84
CA THR A 54 33.36 -14.43 -17.94
C THR A 54 32.23 -15.44 -17.99
N THR A 55 32.36 -16.53 -18.76
CA THR A 55 31.40 -17.62 -18.83
C THR A 55 31.22 -18.32 -17.48
N MET A 56 32.27 -18.36 -16.69
CA MET A 56 32.30 -18.94 -15.35
C MET A 56 31.82 -17.96 -14.25
N GLY A 57 31.42 -16.73 -14.62
CA GLY A 57 30.81 -15.77 -13.72
C GLY A 57 31.76 -14.73 -13.13
N ALA A 58 32.97 -14.54 -13.65
CA ALA A 58 33.78 -13.39 -13.32
C ALA A 58 33.10 -12.09 -13.78
N HIS A 59 33.06 -11.06 -12.90
CA HIS A 59 32.45 -9.78 -13.20
C HIS A 59 33.30 -8.90 -14.09
N SER A 60 34.62 -9.03 -14.00
CA SER A 60 35.54 -8.32 -14.84
C SER A 60 36.91 -9.01 -14.89
N PHE A 61 37.77 -8.51 -15.76
CA PHE A 61 39.06 -9.04 -16.04
C PHE A 61 40.04 -7.89 -16.17
N MET A 62 41.26 -8.03 -15.57
CA MET A 62 42.33 -7.01 -15.59
C MET A 62 43.67 -7.61 -15.98
N PRO A 63 44.29 -7.16 -17.08
CA PRO A 63 45.62 -7.59 -17.46
C PRO A 63 46.70 -6.91 -16.62
N LYS A 64 47.77 -7.62 -16.29
CA LYS A 64 49.00 -7.06 -15.72
C LYS A 64 49.96 -6.67 -16.85
N PRO A 65 50.70 -5.57 -16.73
CA PRO A 65 50.74 -4.60 -15.63
C PRO A 65 49.55 -3.61 -15.73
N PHE A 66 49.04 -3.17 -14.58
CA PHE A 66 47.98 -2.15 -14.49
C PHE A 66 48.41 -1.02 -13.54
N THR A 67 47.89 0.16 -13.76
CA THR A 67 48.11 1.32 -12.92
C THR A 67 47.12 1.35 -11.72
N PRO A 68 47.47 2.03 -10.61
CA PRO A 68 46.55 2.20 -9.50
C PRO A 68 45.21 2.87 -9.91
N GLN A 69 45.25 3.75 -10.93
CA GLN A 69 44.07 4.42 -11.45
C GLN A 69 43.13 3.47 -12.19
N GLU A 70 43.67 2.59 -13.03
CA GLU A 70 42.88 1.56 -13.74
C GLU A 70 42.22 0.60 -12.77
N LEU A 71 42.95 0.15 -11.73
CA LEU A 71 42.39 -0.71 -10.70
C LEU A 71 41.26 -0.01 -9.96
N ARG A 72 41.43 1.26 -9.56
CA ARG A 72 40.41 2.05 -8.88
C ARG A 72 39.15 2.18 -9.72
N THR A 73 39.30 2.57 -10.98
CA THR A 73 38.17 2.72 -11.92
C THR A 73 37.40 1.41 -12.10
N ALA A 74 38.13 0.28 -12.20
CA ALA A 74 37.48 -1.03 -12.35
C ALA A 74 36.75 -1.47 -11.08
N VAL A 75 37.30 -1.24 -9.89
CA VAL A 75 36.66 -1.52 -8.61
C VAL A 75 35.44 -0.65 -8.41
N GLU A 76 35.49 0.65 -8.74
CA GLU A 76 34.36 1.56 -8.67
C GLU A 76 33.19 1.12 -9.59
N ALA A 77 33.52 0.66 -10.81
CA ALA A 77 32.51 0.13 -11.75
C ALA A 77 31.82 -1.14 -11.18
N ILE A 78 32.58 -2.06 -10.61
CA ILE A 78 32.07 -3.28 -9.98
C ILE A 78 31.18 -2.92 -8.78
N THR A 79 31.65 -2.02 -7.90
CA THR A 79 30.92 -1.56 -6.72
C THR A 79 29.57 -0.99 -7.11
N LYS A 80 29.54 -0.11 -8.13
CA LYS A 80 28.30 0.48 -8.63
C LYS A 80 27.32 -0.58 -9.16
N ASN A 81 27.80 -1.53 -9.94
CA ASN A 81 26.96 -2.60 -10.49
C ASN A 81 26.41 -3.53 -9.38
N LEU A 82 27.25 -3.90 -8.40
CA LEU A 82 26.85 -4.72 -7.26
C LEU A 82 25.77 -4.02 -6.43
N PHE A 83 25.97 -2.73 -6.15
CA PHE A 83 24.99 -1.91 -5.43
C PHE A 83 23.64 -1.85 -6.14
N LEU A 84 23.63 -1.55 -7.45
CA LEU A 84 22.39 -1.50 -8.24
C LEU A 84 21.68 -2.86 -8.26
N ARG A 85 22.42 -3.97 -8.44
CA ARG A 85 21.87 -5.32 -8.43
C ARG A 85 21.22 -5.65 -7.07
N ARG A 86 21.91 -5.38 -5.96
CA ARG A 86 21.37 -5.62 -4.62
C ARG A 86 20.13 -4.78 -4.33
N MET A 87 20.14 -3.49 -4.70
CA MET A 87 18.94 -2.64 -4.59
C MET A 87 17.76 -3.19 -5.36
N THR A 88 17.96 -3.63 -6.61
CA THR A 88 16.88 -4.19 -7.43
C THR A 88 16.32 -5.48 -6.82
N THR A 89 17.20 -6.37 -6.32
CA THR A 89 16.79 -7.63 -5.66
C THR A 89 16.03 -7.34 -4.38
N GLN A 90 16.50 -6.41 -3.56
CA GLN A 90 15.85 -6.03 -2.31
C GLN A 90 14.46 -5.41 -2.56
N MET A 91 14.34 -4.48 -3.52
CA MET A 91 13.05 -3.90 -3.92
C MET A 91 12.06 -4.97 -4.42
N THR A 92 12.54 -5.98 -5.14
CA THR A 92 11.69 -7.08 -5.64
C THR A 92 11.23 -7.99 -4.51
N GLU A 93 12.08 -8.27 -3.53
CA GLU A 93 11.72 -9.08 -2.36
C GLU A 93 10.79 -8.36 -1.40
N GLU A 94 11.01 -7.08 -1.13
CA GLU A 94 10.12 -6.22 -0.33
C GLU A 94 8.74 -6.11 -1.00
N GLY A 95 8.69 -5.90 -2.31
CA GLY A 95 7.44 -5.91 -3.08
C GLY A 95 6.69 -7.23 -2.99
N ARG A 96 7.41 -8.36 -3.09
CA ARG A 96 6.84 -9.70 -2.97
C ARG A 96 6.34 -9.99 -1.55
N GLN A 97 7.09 -9.57 -0.54
CA GLN A 97 6.73 -9.74 0.86
C GLN A 97 5.49 -8.91 1.23
N SER A 98 5.42 -7.68 0.74
CA SER A 98 4.24 -6.82 0.85
C SER A 98 3.01 -7.44 0.19
N GLN A 99 3.15 -8.01 -1.01
CA GLN A 99 2.08 -8.69 -1.72
C GLN A 99 1.58 -9.96 -1.00
N PHE A 100 2.48 -10.75 -0.41
CA PHE A 100 2.08 -11.91 0.40
C PHE A 100 1.35 -11.50 1.68
N GLN A 101 1.81 -10.47 2.35
CA GLN A 101 1.16 -9.93 3.53
C GLN A 101 -0.24 -9.42 3.20
N PHE A 102 -0.39 -8.69 2.09
CA PHE A 102 -1.66 -8.23 1.54
C PHE A 102 -2.65 -9.39 1.32
N LEU A 103 -2.23 -10.45 0.61
CA LEU A 103 -3.07 -11.64 0.35
C LEU A 103 -3.46 -12.38 1.63
N SER A 104 -2.57 -12.44 2.62
CA SER A 104 -2.82 -13.07 3.91
C SER A 104 -3.90 -12.32 4.70
N VAL A 105 -3.79 -11.00 4.81
CA VAL A 105 -4.78 -10.14 5.47
C VAL A 105 -6.13 -10.23 4.77
N LEU A 106 -6.14 -10.15 3.43
CA LEU A 106 -7.36 -10.28 2.62
C LEU A 106 -8.07 -11.62 2.87
N SER A 107 -7.31 -12.72 2.88
CA SER A 107 -7.86 -14.06 3.15
C SER A 107 -8.51 -14.13 4.54
N HIS A 108 -7.89 -13.52 5.54
CA HIS A 108 -8.43 -13.45 6.90
C HIS A 108 -9.72 -12.60 6.97
N GLU A 109 -9.71 -11.41 6.34
CA GLU A 109 -10.84 -10.49 6.34
C GLU A 109 -12.05 -11.01 5.53
N LEU A 110 -11.83 -11.90 4.55
CA LEU A 110 -12.90 -12.59 3.83
C LEU A 110 -13.41 -13.83 4.59
N LYS A 111 -12.53 -14.59 5.22
CA LYS A 111 -12.91 -15.83 5.93
C LYS A 111 -13.78 -15.55 7.16
N SER A 112 -13.54 -14.46 7.87
CA SER A 112 -14.28 -14.11 9.09
C SER A 112 -15.79 -13.91 8.85
N PRO A 113 -16.25 -13.07 7.91
CA PRO A 113 -17.68 -12.93 7.63
C PRO A 113 -18.31 -14.18 7.04
N ILE A 114 -17.58 -14.99 6.23
CA ILE A 114 -18.07 -16.26 5.70
C ILE A 114 -18.40 -17.22 6.83
N ASN A 115 -17.47 -17.45 7.77
CA ASN A 115 -17.68 -18.33 8.91
C ASN A 115 -18.86 -17.86 9.78
N ALA A 116 -19.03 -16.54 9.95
CA ALA A 116 -20.16 -16.00 10.70
C ALA A 116 -21.51 -16.27 9.99
N ILE A 117 -21.57 -16.12 8.65
CA ILE A 117 -22.75 -16.43 7.86
C ILE A 117 -23.06 -17.93 7.93
N GLU A 118 -22.07 -18.81 7.75
CA GLU A 118 -22.23 -20.25 7.86
C GLU A 118 -22.75 -20.63 9.26
N GLY A 119 -22.24 -20.02 10.33
CA GLY A 119 -22.72 -20.24 11.68
C GLY A 119 -24.20 -19.87 11.85
N TYR A 120 -24.64 -18.71 11.35
CA TYR A 120 -26.04 -18.32 11.39
C TYR A 120 -26.93 -19.24 10.54
N LEU A 121 -26.47 -19.65 9.36
CA LEU A 121 -27.22 -20.58 8.50
C LEU A 121 -27.39 -21.95 9.16
N ASN A 122 -26.36 -22.48 9.83
CA ASN A 122 -26.47 -23.74 10.56
C ASN A 122 -27.52 -23.67 11.68
N ILE A 123 -27.53 -22.58 12.49
CA ILE A 123 -28.53 -22.37 13.54
C ILE A 123 -29.97 -22.33 12.95
N ILE A 124 -30.12 -21.71 11.77
CA ILE A 124 -31.41 -21.64 11.07
C ILE A 124 -31.83 -23.02 10.55
N LEU A 125 -30.91 -23.75 9.91
CA LEU A 125 -31.18 -25.08 9.34
C LEU A 125 -31.50 -26.12 10.42
N GLU A 126 -30.83 -26.04 11.56
CA GLU A 126 -31.05 -26.94 12.71
C GLU A 126 -32.25 -26.53 13.56
N LYS A 127 -32.96 -25.46 13.22
CA LYS A 127 -34.14 -24.92 13.93
C LYS A 127 -33.88 -24.68 15.42
N GLN A 128 -32.68 -24.18 15.78
CA GLN A 128 -32.26 -24.07 17.19
C GLN A 128 -32.99 -22.98 17.99
N VAL A 129 -33.70 -22.02 17.33
CA VAL A 129 -34.35 -20.88 18.00
C VAL A 129 -35.86 -20.98 17.92
N GLY A 130 -36.42 -21.62 16.88
CA GLY A 130 -37.86 -21.77 16.69
C GLY A 130 -38.20 -22.41 15.36
N ASP A 131 -39.51 -22.51 15.06
CA ASP A 131 -39.99 -23.15 13.84
C ASP A 131 -40.41 -22.11 12.76
N SER A 132 -40.57 -20.84 13.15
CA SER A 132 -40.95 -19.75 12.24
C SER A 132 -39.72 -19.04 11.68
N VAL A 133 -39.80 -18.55 10.44
CA VAL A 133 -38.77 -17.70 9.83
C VAL A 133 -38.57 -16.40 10.62
N ASP A 134 -39.62 -15.90 11.24
CA ASP A 134 -39.57 -14.67 12.04
C ASP A 134 -38.64 -14.82 13.26
N ASP A 135 -38.53 -16.02 13.82
CA ASP A 135 -37.61 -16.30 14.94
C ASP A 135 -36.15 -16.07 14.57
N TYR A 136 -35.82 -16.11 13.27
CA TYR A 136 -34.47 -15.94 12.73
C TYR A 136 -34.24 -14.58 12.05
N ALA A 137 -35.19 -13.66 12.09
CA ALA A 137 -35.11 -12.36 11.40
C ALA A 137 -33.82 -11.59 11.72
N VAL A 138 -33.40 -11.60 13.00
CA VAL A 138 -32.15 -10.95 13.44
C VAL A 138 -30.91 -11.59 12.81
N MET A 139 -30.89 -12.94 12.70
CA MET A 139 -29.75 -13.67 12.13
C MET A 139 -29.66 -13.43 10.62
N LEU A 140 -30.80 -13.42 9.94
CA LEU A 140 -30.90 -13.13 8.51
C LEU A 140 -30.42 -11.69 8.20
N GLU A 141 -30.80 -10.70 9.01
CA GLU A 141 -30.33 -9.33 8.82
C GLU A 141 -28.82 -9.22 9.08
N ARG A 142 -28.29 -9.91 10.09
CA ARG A 142 -26.84 -10.01 10.31
C ARG A 142 -26.10 -10.67 9.14
N CYS A 143 -26.67 -11.71 8.52
CA CYS A 143 -26.10 -12.29 7.29
C CYS A 143 -26.05 -11.26 6.17
N LYS A 144 -27.13 -10.50 5.94
CA LYS A 144 -27.20 -9.42 4.94
C LYS A 144 -26.14 -8.33 5.20
N GLU A 145 -25.96 -7.93 6.45
CA GLU A 145 -24.90 -6.95 6.82
C GLU A 145 -23.51 -7.48 6.52
N ARG A 146 -23.22 -8.77 6.83
CA ARG A 146 -21.93 -9.38 6.51
C ARG A 146 -21.68 -9.45 5.00
N LEU A 147 -22.69 -9.82 4.20
CA LEU A 147 -22.61 -9.84 2.74
C LEU A 147 -22.38 -8.43 2.16
N ARG A 148 -23.04 -7.40 2.70
CA ARG A 148 -22.80 -6.00 2.29
C ARG A 148 -21.35 -5.59 2.58
N GLY A 149 -20.85 -5.92 3.77
CA GLY A 149 -19.44 -5.66 4.13
C GLY A 149 -18.43 -6.36 3.20
N MET A 150 -18.68 -7.63 2.84
CA MET A 150 -17.85 -8.36 1.88
C MET A 150 -17.88 -7.73 0.48
N ARG A 151 -19.07 -7.31 0.02
CA ARG A 151 -19.18 -6.62 -1.28
C ARG A 151 -18.36 -5.32 -1.29
N ALA A 152 -18.43 -4.51 -0.24
CA ALA A 152 -17.66 -3.29 -0.11
C ALA A 152 -16.15 -3.59 -0.14
N LEU A 153 -15.68 -4.59 0.62
CA LEU A 153 -14.28 -5.02 0.62
C LEU A 153 -13.79 -5.42 -0.77
N ILE A 154 -14.62 -6.19 -1.54
CA ILE A 154 -14.27 -6.61 -2.89
C ILE A 154 -14.19 -5.40 -3.84
N THR A 155 -15.09 -4.43 -3.70
CA THR A 155 -15.06 -3.20 -4.51
C THR A 155 -13.80 -2.39 -4.20
N ASP A 156 -13.49 -2.18 -2.93
CA ASP A 156 -12.28 -1.47 -2.49
C ASP A 156 -11.01 -2.15 -3.03
N LEU A 157 -10.96 -3.49 -3.02
CA LEU A 157 -9.85 -4.27 -3.55
C LEU A 157 -9.69 -4.09 -5.06
N ILE A 158 -10.80 -4.12 -5.82
CA ILE A 158 -10.78 -3.90 -7.26
C ILE A 158 -10.28 -2.49 -7.58
N ASP A 159 -10.71 -1.49 -6.83
CA ASP A 159 -10.27 -0.11 -7.04
C ASP A 159 -8.78 0.06 -6.68
N LEU A 160 -8.33 -0.52 -5.57
CA LEU A 160 -6.92 -0.55 -5.20
C LEU A 160 -6.05 -1.19 -6.29
N THR A 161 -6.45 -2.37 -6.77
CA THR A 161 -5.68 -3.07 -7.83
C THR A 161 -5.64 -2.32 -9.15
N LYS A 162 -6.72 -1.60 -9.51
CA LYS A 162 -6.73 -0.74 -10.70
C LYS A 162 -5.78 0.45 -10.56
N ILE A 163 -5.72 1.07 -9.38
CA ILE A 163 -4.82 2.18 -9.08
C ILE A 163 -3.36 1.71 -9.16
N GLU A 164 -3.01 0.60 -8.47
CA GLU A 164 -1.65 0.06 -8.45
C GLU A 164 -1.16 -0.41 -9.83
N ALA A 165 -2.05 -0.99 -10.63
CA ALA A 165 -1.69 -1.44 -11.99
C ALA A 165 -1.46 -0.28 -12.98
N GLY A 166 -1.68 0.98 -12.61
CA GLY A 166 -1.59 2.14 -13.50
C GLY A 166 -2.49 2.05 -14.75
N LYS A 167 -3.39 1.07 -14.80
CA LYS A 167 -4.21 0.71 -15.97
C LYS A 167 -5.58 1.39 -16.00
N LYS A 168 -5.87 2.27 -15.03
CA LYS A 168 -7.14 2.99 -15.03
C LYS A 168 -7.13 3.99 -16.16
N ASN A 169 -8.01 3.82 -17.14
CA ASN A 169 -8.33 4.85 -18.15
C ASN A 169 -9.03 6.01 -17.41
N ARG A 170 -8.24 6.90 -16.80
CA ARG A 170 -8.74 8.08 -16.08
C ARG A 170 -9.42 9.00 -17.09
N ARG A 171 -10.64 9.40 -16.79
CA ARG A 171 -11.40 10.37 -17.59
C ARG A 171 -11.28 11.75 -16.96
N ILE A 172 -10.15 12.40 -17.19
CA ILE A 172 -9.92 13.74 -16.67
C ILE A 172 -10.80 14.74 -17.42
N THR A 173 -11.80 15.25 -16.72
CA THR A 173 -12.75 16.26 -17.21
C THR A 173 -12.80 17.44 -16.24
N ASN A 174 -13.59 18.43 -16.58
CA ASN A 174 -13.91 19.51 -15.65
C ASN A 174 -15.04 19.02 -14.72
N VAL A 175 -14.70 18.74 -13.48
CA VAL A 175 -15.60 18.13 -12.48
C VAL A 175 -16.05 19.21 -11.50
N ASP A 176 -17.37 19.34 -11.32
CA ASP A 176 -17.95 20.18 -10.29
C ASP A 176 -17.99 19.43 -8.94
N LEU A 177 -17.18 19.88 -7.99
CA LEU A 177 -17.10 19.28 -6.66
C LEU A 177 -18.37 19.50 -5.83
N HIS A 178 -19.14 20.57 -6.13
CA HIS A 178 -20.44 20.79 -5.49
C HIS A 178 -21.40 19.64 -5.81
N GLU A 179 -21.54 19.29 -7.08
CA GLU A 179 -22.40 18.16 -7.49
C GLU A 179 -21.91 16.82 -6.94
N VAL A 180 -20.57 16.56 -6.98
CA VAL A 180 -20.00 15.31 -6.48
C VAL A 180 -20.27 15.17 -4.99
N THR A 181 -20.02 16.23 -4.21
CA THR A 181 -20.21 16.18 -2.75
C THR A 181 -21.69 16.03 -2.38
N LYS A 182 -22.58 16.69 -3.10
CA LYS A 182 -24.02 16.53 -2.90
C LYS A 182 -24.46 15.08 -3.13
N SER A 183 -24.01 14.46 -4.22
CA SER A 183 -24.28 13.04 -4.53
C SER A 183 -23.77 12.10 -3.44
N VAL A 184 -22.58 12.38 -2.89
CA VAL A 184 -22.00 11.62 -1.77
C VAL A 184 -22.84 11.79 -0.50
N ILE A 185 -23.25 13.02 -0.17
CA ILE A 185 -24.09 13.31 1.00
C ILE A 185 -25.41 12.55 0.88
N ASP A 186 -26.10 12.63 -0.28
CA ASP A 186 -27.34 11.91 -0.52
C ASP A 186 -27.21 10.40 -0.30
N THR A 187 -26.07 9.82 -0.68
CA THR A 187 -25.77 8.39 -0.49
C THR A 187 -25.51 8.03 0.98
N ILE A 188 -24.91 8.93 1.76
CA ILE A 188 -24.53 8.70 3.16
C ILE A 188 -25.65 9.11 4.13
N GLU A 189 -26.57 9.95 3.70
CA GLU A 189 -27.66 10.49 4.53
C GLU A 189 -28.46 9.43 5.31
N PRO A 190 -28.81 8.25 4.73
CA PRO A 190 -29.50 7.20 5.49
C PRO A 190 -28.69 6.70 6.70
N LEU A 191 -27.37 6.58 6.55
CA LEU A 191 -26.47 6.19 7.64
C LEU A 191 -26.37 7.29 8.70
N ALA A 192 -26.26 8.54 8.27
CA ALA A 192 -26.23 9.70 9.16
C ALA A 192 -27.54 9.82 9.97
N LYS A 193 -28.68 9.63 9.32
CA LYS A 193 -30.00 9.61 9.99
C LYS A 193 -30.11 8.47 11.02
N GLN A 194 -29.63 7.28 10.68
CA GLN A 194 -29.65 6.14 11.60
C GLN A 194 -28.84 6.42 12.87
N LYS A 195 -27.70 7.12 12.75
CA LYS A 195 -26.83 7.54 13.87
C LYS A 195 -27.21 8.92 14.46
N LYS A 196 -28.22 9.58 13.92
CA LYS A 196 -28.64 10.95 14.29
C LYS A 196 -27.50 11.97 14.14
N VAL A 197 -26.58 11.74 13.22
CA VAL A 197 -25.48 12.66 12.91
C VAL A 197 -25.98 13.71 11.92
N LYS A 198 -25.68 14.99 12.19
CA LYS A 198 -25.98 16.09 11.28
C LYS A 198 -24.81 16.36 10.36
N ILE A 199 -25.09 16.52 9.06
CA ILE A 199 -24.09 16.89 8.07
C ILE A 199 -24.31 18.35 7.66
N HIS A 200 -23.28 19.17 7.81
CA HIS A 200 -23.23 20.57 7.36
C HIS A 200 -22.24 20.65 6.21
N ALA A 201 -22.65 21.24 5.09
CA ALA A 201 -21.81 21.37 3.91
C ALA A 201 -21.77 22.84 3.47
N ASP A 202 -20.56 23.41 3.47
CA ASP A 202 -20.27 24.73 2.89
C ASP A 202 -19.43 24.52 1.62
N ILE A 203 -20.11 24.49 0.48
CA ILE A 203 -19.50 24.17 -0.81
C ILE A 203 -19.88 25.26 -1.78
N PRO A 204 -18.88 26.00 -2.32
CA PRO A 204 -19.14 27.04 -3.31
C PRO A 204 -19.82 26.46 -4.55
N GLU A 205 -20.80 27.18 -5.08
CA GLU A 205 -21.33 26.87 -6.40
C GLU A 205 -20.22 27.02 -7.46
N ASN A 206 -20.23 26.15 -8.47
CA ASN A 206 -19.26 26.16 -9.57
C ASN A 206 -17.79 25.93 -9.13
N CYS A 207 -17.56 25.04 -8.17
CA CYS A 207 -16.21 24.64 -7.76
C CYS A 207 -15.64 23.56 -8.69
N PHE A 208 -15.05 23.97 -9.83
CA PHE A 208 -14.55 23.04 -10.83
C PHE A 208 -13.07 22.74 -10.66
N ILE A 209 -12.70 21.45 -10.83
CA ILE A 209 -11.31 21.00 -10.92
C ILE A 209 -11.13 20.04 -12.11
N ARG A 210 -9.92 19.94 -12.65
CA ARG A 210 -9.58 18.94 -13.67
C ARG A 210 -9.30 17.59 -13.03
N ALA A 211 -10.30 16.72 -13.00
CA ALA A 211 -10.21 15.44 -12.32
C ALA A 211 -11.05 14.35 -13.00
N ASP A 212 -10.90 13.12 -12.54
CA ASP A 212 -11.86 12.04 -12.78
C ASP A 212 -12.96 12.11 -11.71
N ARG A 213 -14.23 12.20 -12.14
CA ARG A 213 -15.38 12.32 -11.23
C ARG A 213 -15.45 11.19 -10.21
N ASN A 214 -15.21 9.95 -10.65
CA ASN A 214 -15.26 8.79 -9.76
C ASN A 214 -14.14 8.81 -8.70
N GLU A 215 -12.95 9.34 -9.07
CA GLU A 215 -11.85 9.49 -8.11
C GLU A 215 -12.18 10.51 -7.03
N MET A 216 -12.79 11.63 -7.39
CA MET A 216 -13.26 12.63 -6.42
C MET A 216 -14.37 12.06 -5.53
N GLU A 217 -15.31 11.32 -6.11
CA GLU A 217 -16.36 10.64 -5.36
C GLU A 217 -15.80 9.64 -4.35
N ILE A 218 -14.77 8.85 -4.72
CA ILE A 218 -14.09 7.92 -3.82
C ILE A 218 -13.42 8.67 -2.66
N ILE A 219 -12.68 9.76 -2.93
CA ILE A 219 -12.02 10.55 -1.87
C ILE A 219 -13.06 11.08 -0.89
N ILE A 220 -14.07 11.81 -1.39
CA ILE A 220 -15.06 12.48 -0.55
C ILE A 220 -15.91 11.46 0.22
N SER A 221 -16.34 10.37 -0.44
CA SER A 221 -17.13 9.30 0.18
C SER A 221 -16.36 8.62 1.31
N ASN A 222 -15.07 8.33 1.16
CA ASN A 222 -14.26 7.73 2.22
C ASN A 222 -14.13 8.65 3.44
N LEU A 223 -13.91 9.94 3.24
CA LEU A 223 -13.80 10.90 4.33
C LEU A 223 -15.14 11.09 5.05
N VAL A 224 -16.21 11.38 4.30
CA VAL A 224 -17.53 11.65 4.88
C VAL A 224 -18.13 10.41 5.54
N SER A 225 -18.00 9.22 4.91
CA SER A 225 -18.50 7.98 5.53
C SER A 225 -17.77 7.64 6.82
N ASN A 226 -16.45 7.90 6.90
CA ASN A 226 -15.68 7.73 8.13
C ASN A 226 -16.13 8.74 9.20
N ALA A 227 -16.29 10.01 8.86
CA ALA A 227 -16.79 11.05 9.75
C ALA A 227 -18.14 10.70 10.38
N VAL A 228 -19.04 10.05 9.63
CA VAL A 228 -20.33 9.56 10.13
C VAL A 228 -20.17 8.27 10.94
N LYS A 229 -19.38 7.29 10.44
CA LYS A 229 -19.20 5.98 11.10
C LYS A 229 -18.54 6.07 12.47
N TYR A 230 -17.55 6.94 12.61
CA TYR A 230 -16.75 7.12 13.84
C TYR A 230 -17.25 8.28 14.70
N ASN A 231 -18.42 8.82 14.39
CA ASN A 231 -19.06 9.86 15.19
C ASN A 231 -19.81 9.29 16.40
N HIS A 232 -20.07 10.16 17.35
CA HIS A 232 -20.99 9.90 18.44
C HIS A 232 -22.47 10.03 17.97
N ASP A 233 -23.40 9.44 18.72
CA ASP A 233 -24.83 9.69 18.53
C ASP A 233 -25.11 11.19 18.71
N GLN A 234 -25.88 11.78 17.81
CA GLN A 234 -26.19 13.21 17.73
C GLN A 234 -24.96 14.11 17.47
N GLY A 235 -23.87 13.57 16.95
CA GLY A 235 -22.70 14.35 16.56
C GLY A 235 -22.91 15.11 15.24
N GLU A 236 -21.88 15.82 14.83
CA GLU A 236 -21.90 16.68 13.64
C GLU A 236 -20.72 16.35 12.71
N VAL A 237 -20.93 16.55 11.41
CA VAL A 237 -19.92 16.48 10.36
C VAL A 237 -19.97 17.76 9.56
N PHE A 238 -18.83 18.40 9.39
CA PHE A 238 -18.68 19.63 8.61
C PHE A 238 -17.85 19.34 7.37
N ILE A 239 -18.34 19.73 6.20
CA ILE A 239 -17.66 19.59 4.91
C ILE A 239 -17.48 20.99 4.34
N ASP A 240 -16.22 21.37 4.15
CA ASP A 240 -15.84 22.62 3.52
C ASP A 240 -15.00 22.34 2.27
N ILE A 241 -15.32 23.02 1.17
CA ILE A 241 -14.53 22.97 -0.05
C ILE A 241 -14.18 24.38 -0.43
N SER A 242 -12.89 24.63 -0.56
CA SER A 242 -12.38 25.93 -0.98
C SER A 242 -11.42 25.79 -2.14
N ARG A 243 -11.42 26.77 -3.04
CA ARG A 243 -10.54 26.82 -4.19
C ARG A 243 -9.72 28.11 -4.16
N SER A 244 -8.41 27.95 -4.28
CA SER A 244 -7.46 29.03 -4.51
C SER A 244 -7.02 29.06 -5.99
N GLU A 245 -6.11 29.96 -6.35
CA GLU A 245 -5.53 30.01 -7.70
C GLU A 245 -4.75 28.75 -8.07
N ASN A 246 -4.07 28.12 -7.10
CA ASN A 246 -3.12 27.03 -7.33
C ASN A 246 -3.57 25.69 -6.75
N SER A 247 -4.63 25.65 -5.94
CA SER A 247 -5.07 24.43 -5.27
C SER A 247 -6.55 24.44 -4.93
N CYS A 248 -7.09 23.23 -4.77
CA CYS A 248 -8.40 22.99 -4.19
C CYS A 248 -8.22 22.25 -2.85
N SER A 249 -8.90 22.72 -1.80
CA SER A 249 -8.90 22.12 -0.47
C SER A 249 -10.25 21.51 -0.19
N ILE A 250 -10.28 20.26 0.27
CA ILE A 250 -11.47 19.54 0.76
C ILE A 250 -11.23 19.23 2.22
N VAL A 251 -12.03 19.79 3.10
CA VAL A 251 -11.96 19.59 4.55
C VAL A 251 -13.19 18.83 5.01
N VAL A 252 -12.98 17.76 5.75
CA VAL A 252 -14.03 17.01 6.44
C VAL A 252 -13.68 16.94 7.91
N GLU A 253 -14.53 17.55 8.75
CA GLU A 253 -14.38 17.58 10.19
C GLU A 253 -15.54 16.88 10.87
N ASP A 254 -15.26 16.09 11.91
CA ASP A 254 -16.26 15.40 12.72
C ASP A 254 -16.10 15.69 14.20
N THR A 255 -17.17 15.55 14.95
CA THR A 255 -17.18 15.66 16.42
C THR A 255 -17.15 14.28 17.09
N GLY A 256 -16.54 13.28 16.44
CA GLY A 256 -16.58 11.89 16.87
C GLY A 256 -15.54 11.51 17.91
N ILE A 257 -15.22 10.22 17.94
CA ILE A 257 -14.34 9.60 18.96
C ILE A 257 -12.90 10.12 18.92
N GLY A 258 -12.46 10.74 17.81
CA GLY A 258 -11.09 11.18 17.62
C GLY A 258 -10.08 10.03 17.50
N ILE A 259 -8.83 10.39 17.29
CA ILE A 259 -7.74 9.47 16.95
C ILE A 259 -6.49 9.86 17.75
N SER A 260 -5.83 8.89 18.39
CA SER A 260 -4.58 9.14 19.09
C SER A 260 -3.44 9.54 18.14
N THR A 261 -2.46 10.30 18.62
CA THR A 261 -1.30 10.72 17.80
C THR A 261 -0.54 9.51 17.22
N GLU A 262 -0.39 8.44 18.02
CA GLU A 262 0.28 7.21 17.59
C GLU A 262 -0.45 6.48 16.46
N ASP A 263 -1.78 6.57 16.44
CA ASP A 263 -2.63 5.91 15.44
C ASP A 263 -2.78 6.76 14.18
N GLN A 264 -2.63 8.08 14.26
CA GLN A 264 -2.70 8.98 13.09
C GLN A 264 -1.65 8.63 12.04
N GLU A 265 -0.44 8.23 12.45
CA GLU A 265 0.65 7.83 11.54
C GLU A 265 0.34 6.57 10.72
N LYS A 266 -0.58 5.73 11.21
CA LYS A 266 -0.92 4.44 10.59
C LYS A 266 -2.19 4.48 9.74
N LEU A 267 -2.98 5.57 9.80
CA LEU A 267 -4.31 5.66 9.20
C LEU A 267 -4.38 5.39 7.69
N PHE A 268 -3.31 5.73 7.00
CA PHE A 268 -3.26 5.64 5.53
C PHE A 268 -2.57 4.37 5.02
N GLN A 269 -2.27 3.41 5.90
CA GLN A 269 -1.74 2.10 5.54
C GLN A 269 -2.88 1.16 5.15
N ASP A 270 -2.60 0.24 4.22
CA ASP A 270 -3.58 -0.72 3.74
C ASP A 270 -4.01 -1.67 4.88
N PHE A 271 -5.33 -1.92 5.01
CA PHE A 271 -5.96 -2.78 6.01
C PHE A 271 -5.78 -2.36 7.48
N VAL A 272 -5.28 -1.17 7.73
CA VAL A 272 -5.14 -0.68 9.11
C VAL A 272 -6.51 -0.25 9.65
N ARG A 273 -6.83 -0.78 10.83
CA ARG A 273 -8.03 -0.43 11.59
C ARG A 273 -7.65 -0.23 13.05
N ILE A 274 -7.96 0.92 13.58
CA ILE A 274 -7.78 1.21 15.01
C ILE A 274 -8.89 0.50 15.77
N ARG A 275 -8.52 -0.54 16.53
CA ARG A 275 -9.45 -1.34 17.32
C ARG A 275 -9.43 -0.90 18.77
N THR A 276 -10.47 -0.18 19.17
CA THR A 276 -10.74 0.20 20.56
C THR A 276 -12.04 -0.44 21.03
N SER A 277 -12.42 -0.24 22.29
CA SER A 277 -13.74 -0.63 22.81
C SER A 277 -14.89 0.00 22.00
N GLU A 278 -14.70 1.19 21.47
CA GLU A 278 -15.69 1.96 20.73
C GLU A 278 -15.76 1.57 19.25
N THR A 279 -14.62 1.19 18.64
CA THR A 279 -14.55 0.90 17.20
C THR A 279 -14.71 -0.57 16.84
N LYS A 280 -14.67 -1.49 17.80
CA LYS A 280 -14.72 -2.95 17.55
C LYS A 280 -15.94 -3.42 16.75
N ASN A 281 -17.08 -2.73 16.88
CA ASN A 281 -18.34 -3.05 16.20
C ASN A 281 -18.56 -2.25 14.89
N ILE A 282 -17.68 -1.30 14.57
CA ILE A 282 -17.80 -0.50 13.34
C ILE A 282 -17.25 -1.33 12.19
N SER A 283 -18.06 -1.59 11.17
CA SER A 283 -17.62 -2.36 10.01
C SER A 283 -16.82 -1.48 9.03
N GLY A 284 -15.78 -2.07 8.40
CA GLY A 284 -14.97 -1.40 7.39
C GLY A 284 -13.84 -2.28 6.89
N SER A 285 -13.37 -2.05 5.68
CA SER A 285 -12.28 -2.79 5.03
C SER A 285 -10.89 -2.42 5.56
N GLY A 286 -10.72 -1.20 6.08
CA GLY A 286 -9.41 -0.61 6.36
C GLY A 286 -8.67 -0.14 5.10
N LEU A 287 -9.32 -0.14 3.94
CA LEU A 287 -8.75 0.29 2.67
C LEU A 287 -9.15 1.70 2.25
N GLY A 288 -10.26 2.23 2.76
CA GLY A 288 -10.83 3.49 2.27
C GLY A 288 -9.86 4.68 2.34
N LEU A 289 -9.19 4.90 3.46
CA LEU A 289 -8.24 6.00 3.61
C LEU A 289 -6.96 5.78 2.79
N SER A 290 -6.47 4.55 2.68
CA SER A 290 -5.29 4.24 1.85
C SER A 290 -5.59 4.41 0.35
N ILE A 291 -6.79 4.03 -0.10
CA ILE A 291 -7.28 4.28 -1.47
C ILE A 291 -7.37 5.79 -1.73
N ALA A 292 -7.98 6.55 -0.81
CA ALA A 292 -8.07 8.00 -0.92
C ALA A 292 -6.67 8.64 -1.04
N ARG A 293 -5.71 8.22 -0.20
CA ARG A 293 -4.32 8.69 -0.23
C ARG A 293 -3.67 8.39 -1.58
N LYS A 294 -3.76 7.16 -2.07
CA LYS A 294 -3.18 6.77 -3.37
C LYS A 294 -3.78 7.58 -4.52
N ILE A 295 -5.08 7.88 -4.48
CA ILE A 295 -5.71 8.74 -5.49
C ILE A 295 -5.19 10.19 -5.36
N ILE A 296 -5.11 10.75 -4.16
CA ILE A 296 -4.60 12.10 -3.91
C ILE A 296 -3.16 12.23 -4.42
N ASP A 297 -2.31 11.24 -4.16
CA ASP A 297 -0.93 11.20 -4.65
C ASP A 297 -0.84 11.19 -6.18
N LEU A 298 -1.81 10.57 -6.92
CA LEU A 298 -1.90 10.63 -8.38
C LEU A 298 -2.14 12.05 -8.93
N TYR A 299 -2.72 12.92 -8.12
CA TYR A 299 -2.91 14.35 -8.44
C TYR A 299 -1.75 15.23 -7.94
N GLY A 300 -0.70 14.65 -7.33
CA GLY A 300 0.36 15.42 -6.67
C GLY A 300 -0.13 16.19 -5.45
N GLY A 301 -1.27 15.76 -4.88
CA GLY A 301 -1.89 16.38 -3.71
C GLY A 301 -1.32 15.87 -2.39
N SER A 302 -1.91 16.34 -1.30
CA SER A 302 -1.57 15.91 0.05
C SER A 302 -2.81 15.73 0.90
N VAL A 303 -2.72 14.88 1.94
CA VAL A 303 -3.74 14.74 2.97
C VAL A 303 -3.11 14.90 4.35
N GLN A 304 -3.76 15.68 5.19
CA GLN A 304 -3.37 15.92 6.57
C GLN A 304 -4.51 15.51 7.49
N VAL A 305 -4.18 15.09 8.71
CA VAL A 305 -5.13 14.75 9.77
C VAL A 305 -4.76 15.48 11.06
N GLU A 306 -5.74 16.12 11.65
CA GLU A 306 -5.68 16.73 12.97
C GLU A 306 -6.77 16.10 13.81
N SER A 307 -6.42 15.44 14.89
CA SER A 307 -7.39 14.75 15.73
C SER A 307 -6.98 14.70 17.19
N THR A 308 -7.96 14.73 18.06
CA THR A 308 -7.78 14.56 19.50
C THR A 308 -8.81 13.56 20.01
N PRO A 309 -8.41 12.53 20.77
CA PRO A 309 -9.34 11.58 21.36
C PRO A 309 -10.49 12.28 22.11
N GLY A 310 -11.74 11.88 21.82
CA GLY A 310 -12.95 12.44 22.41
C GLY A 310 -13.38 13.81 21.90
N LYS A 311 -12.67 14.41 20.93
CA LYS A 311 -13.02 15.72 20.35
C LYS A 311 -13.34 15.68 18.86
N GLY A 312 -13.04 14.55 18.19
CA GLY A 312 -13.25 14.38 16.76
C GLY A 312 -11.97 14.48 15.94
N SER A 313 -12.14 14.52 14.63
CA SER A 313 -11.05 14.53 13.66
C SER A 313 -11.32 15.52 12.53
N ARG A 314 -10.27 16.13 12.00
CA ARG A 314 -10.28 16.98 10.81
C ARG A 314 -9.34 16.40 9.76
N PHE A 315 -9.85 16.07 8.61
CA PHE A 315 -9.09 15.64 7.45
C PHE A 315 -9.07 16.76 6.41
N THR A 316 -7.87 17.16 6.00
CA THR A 316 -7.66 18.20 4.98
C THR A 316 -6.96 17.59 3.78
N VAL A 317 -7.63 17.55 2.63
CA VAL A 317 -7.09 17.13 1.34
C VAL A 317 -6.79 18.35 0.50
N THR A 318 -5.58 18.46 -0.03
CA THR A 318 -5.17 19.53 -0.94
C THR A 318 -4.77 18.95 -2.28
N ILE A 319 -5.42 19.40 -3.35
CA ILE A 319 -5.15 18.98 -4.74
C ILE A 319 -4.64 20.20 -5.51
N PRO A 320 -3.43 20.17 -6.11
CA PRO A 320 -2.96 21.20 -7.04
C PRO A 320 -3.85 21.31 -8.27
N LEU A 321 -3.98 22.54 -8.83
CA LEU A 321 -4.83 22.85 -9.99
C LEU A 321 -4.03 22.99 -11.28
#